data_465dd5ec5dd05563cb247b24f23b167d
#
_entry.id   465dd5ec5dd05563cb247b24f23b167d
#
_cell.length_a   1.000
_cell.length_b   1.000
_cell.length_c   1.000
_cell.angle_alpha   90.00
_cell.angle_beta   90.00
_cell.angle_gamma   90.00
#
_symmetry.space_group_name_H-M   'P 1'
#
loop_
_entity.id
_entity.type
_entity.pdbx_description
1 polymer ?
#
loop_
_entity_poly.entity_id
_entity_poly.type
_entity_poly.pdbx_seq_one_letter_code
_entity_poly.pdbx_strand_id
1 'polypeptide(L)'
;MTCGNKKRILFVMQSLYDGGAEKLLVDMLNNFDYSKYDIDLLLEHDFGNYANLVPLEVRKIILFYNINRPLLERMIGKIMSYFGLYYFYILFFRRQIIIDKMKGEKYDTIISFLEGRSLVYHSFILKQGIRHLSWVHVDLFNFHWTKRYFKSNKHEKKCYELMDDVIFVSNDAKNKFQQLFNVTTSTKVIYNLIDCKTIVLRANEFKVEKRKFTVCLVGRLVRQKQFDSIIRVARIFVDNGYDIDFWIVGAGCLESDLSKMIHDLHLDDNVHLLGYKPNPYVYIKCADLFVSCSLAEGFSLVVAEALCLGKAIVSTKTVGPVELL
;
A
#
# COMPACT_ATOMS: atom_id res chain seq x y z
N MET A 1 -21.31 -27.33 23.86
CA MET A 1 -20.24 -26.45 23.39
C MET A 1 -20.75 -25.03 23.50
N THR A 2 -20.26 -24.25 24.46
CA THR A 2 -20.62 -22.85 24.63
C THR A 2 -20.15 -22.09 23.39
N CYS A 3 -21.09 -21.58 22.63
CA CYS A 3 -20.81 -20.66 21.52
C CYS A 3 -20.23 -19.39 22.16
N GLY A 4 -18.91 -19.33 22.31
CA GLY A 4 -18.22 -18.14 22.80
C GLY A 4 -18.53 -17.00 21.85
N ASN A 5 -18.90 -15.84 22.39
CA ASN A 5 -19.12 -14.64 21.58
C ASN A 5 -17.88 -14.39 20.72
N LYS A 6 -18.05 -14.38 19.39
CA LYS A 6 -16.98 -14.03 18.47
C LYS A 6 -16.47 -12.62 18.77
N LYS A 7 -15.17 -12.42 18.65
CA LYS A 7 -14.59 -11.08 18.78
C LYS A 7 -14.86 -10.26 17.52
N ARG A 8 -15.37 -9.05 17.71
CA ARG A 8 -15.67 -8.13 16.61
C ARG A 8 -14.46 -7.24 16.32
N ILE A 9 -14.00 -7.26 15.08
CA ILE A 9 -12.86 -6.46 14.60
C ILE A 9 -13.32 -5.53 13.48
N LEU A 10 -12.94 -4.26 13.57
CA LEU A 10 -13.14 -3.28 12.51
C LEU A 10 -11.79 -2.93 11.87
N PHE A 11 -11.64 -3.16 10.59
CA PHE A 11 -10.57 -2.57 9.80
C PHE A 11 -11.04 -1.26 9.16
N VAL A 12 -10.19 -0.23 9.22
CA VAL A 12 -10.45 1.09 8.62
C VAL A 12 -9.45 1.33 7.50
N MET A 13 -9.94 1.51 6.28
CA MET A 13 -9.13 1.75 5.09
C MET A 13 -9.81 2.72 4.13
N GLN A 14 -9.08 3.35 3.22
CA GLN A 14 -9.66 4.30 2.26
C GLN A 14 -10.41 3.58 1.13
N SER A 15 -9.71 2.66 0.48
CA SER A 15 -10.18 1.88 -0.66
C SER A 15 -9.27 0.65 -0.82
N LEU A 16 -9.63 -0.24 -1.74
CA LEU A 16 -8.84 -1.44 -2.06
C LEU A 16 -8.27 -1.34 -3.48
N TYR A 17 -7.59 -0.21 -3.77
CA TYR A 17 -7.11 0.07 -5.13
C TYR A 17 -5.95 -0.86 -5.53
N ASP A 18 -4.71 -0.41 -5.66
CA ASP A 18 -3.61 -1.20 -6.23
C ASP A 18 -2.35 -1.19 -5.36
N GLY A 19 -2.50 -1.04 -4.04
CA GLY A 19 -1.37 -0.96 -3.13
C GLY A 19 -0.98 -2.30 -2.52
N GLY A 20 0.25 -2.39 -2.03
CA GLY A 20 0.72 -3.56 -1.29
C GLY A 20 -0.01 -3.76 0.05
N ALA A 21 -0.34 -2.67 0.75
CA ALA A 21 -1.10 -2.75 1.99
C ALA A 21 -2.54 -3.22 1.75
N GLU A 22 -3.17 -2.78 0.64
CA GLU A 22 -4.50 -3.21 0.21
C GLU A 22 -4.52 -4.71 -0.10
N LYS A 23 -3.54 -5.18 -0.88
CA LYS A 23 -3.36 -6.62 -1.15
C LYS A 23 -3.17 -7.40 0.13
N LEU A 24 -2.27 -6.95 1.01
CA LEU A 24 -2.00 -7.61 2.29
C LEU A 24 -3.26 -7.73 3.15
N LEU A 25 -4.07 -6.66 3.25
CA LEU A 25 -5.33 -6.71 3.99
C LEU A 25 -6.25 -7.80 3.43
N VAL A 26 -6.44 -7.84 2.12
CA VAL A 26 -7.31 -8.84 1.48
C VAL A 26 -6.76 -10.25 1.65
N ASP A 27 -5.46 -10.45 1.50
CA ASP A 27 -4.81 -11.73 1.76
C ASP A 27 -5.00 -12.16 3.23
N MET A 28 -4.89 -11.24 4.20
CA MET A 28 -5.19 -11.52 5.61
C MET A 28 -6.67 -11.87 5.81
N LEU A 29 -7.60 -11.10 5.23
CA LEU A 29 -9.03 -11.36 5.35
C LEU A 29 -9.40 -12.75 4.81
N ASN A 30 -8.80 -13.20 3.72
CA ASN A 30 -9.02 -14.54 3.17
C ASN A 30 -8.47 -15.68 4.04
N ASN A 31 -7.63 -15.37 5.03
CA ASN A 31 -7.03 -16.34 5.94
C ASN A 31 -7.53 -16.23 7.40
N PHE A 32 -8.54 -15.40 7.67
CA PHE A 32 -9.10 -15.27 9.01
C PHE A 32 -9.95 -16.49 9.42
N ASP A 33 -9.91 -16.81 10.71
CA ASP A 33 -10.80 -17.82 11.33
C ASP A 33 -12.15 -17.17 11.68
N TYR A 34 -13.07 -17.17 10.73
CA TYR A 34 -14.43 -16.62 10.89
C TYR A 34 -15.29 -17.39 11.90
N SER A 35 -14.83 -18.52 12.44
CA SER A 35 -15.49 -19.17 13.57
C SER A 35 -15.26 -18.41 14.88
N LYS A 36 -14.18 -17.63 14.98
CA LYS A 36 -13.75 -16.88 16.17
C LYS A 36 -13.94 -15.36 16.05
N TYR A 37 -13.98 -14.85 14.82
CA TYR A 37 -13.99 -13.41 14.57
C TYR A 37 -15.12 -13.00 13.65
N ASP A 38 -15.80 -11.92 14.00
CA ASP A 38 -16.68 -11.16 13.11
C ASP A 38 -15.93 -9.92 12.64
N ILE A 39 -15.79 -9.77 11.34
CA ILE A 39 -14.95 -8.74 10.75
C ILE A 39 -15.78 -7.76 9.93
N ASP A 40 -15.63 -6.48 10.25
CA ASP A 40 -16.15 -5.38 9.47
C ASP A 40 -15.00 -4.60 8.81
N LEU A 41 -15.25 -4.10 7.61
CA LEU A 41 -14.30 -3.29 6.85
C LEU A 41 -14.94 -1.94 6.48
N LEU A 42 -14.48 -0.87 7.15
CA LEU A 42 -14.88 0.50 6.84
C LEU A 42 -14.05 1.03 5.68
N LEU A 43 -14.71 1.32 4.57
CA LEU A 43 -14.10 1.89 3.37
C LEU A 43 -14.69 3.28 3.07
N GLU A 44 -13.86 4.21 2.63
CA GLU A 44 -14.35 5.47 2.08
C GLU A 44 -15.12 5.22 0.78
N HIS A 45 -14.57 4.36 -0.08
CA HIS A 45 -15.17 3.94 -1.35
C HIS A 45 -14.92 2.45 -1.60
N ASP A 46 -15.93 1.73 -2.08
CA ASP A 46 -15.82 0.33 -2.49
C ASP A 46 -15.41 0.25 -3.97
N PHE A 47 -14.15 0.51 -4.25
CA PHE A 47 -13.56 0.33 -5.57
C PHE A 47 -12.08 -0.04 -5.48
N GLY A 48 -11.55 -0.55 -6.60
CA GLY A 48 -10.17 -0.99 -6.75
C GLY A 48 -10.09 -2.47 -7.10
N ASN A 49 -8.92 -2.90 -7.57
CA ASN A 49 -8.73 -4.25 -8.09
C ASN A 49 -8.89 -5.35 -7.03
N TYR A 50 -8.75 -5.00 -5.75
CA TYR A 50 -8.91 -5.94 -4.64
C TYR A 50 -10.31 -5.90 -3.99
N ALA A 51 -11.20 -4.96 -4.38
CA ALA A 51 -12.51 -4.80 -3.75
C ALA A 51 -13.42 -6.04 -3.90
N ASN A 52 -13.33 -6.71 -5.06
CA ASN A 52 -14.10 -7.92 -5.35
C ASN A 52 -13.48 -9.21 -4.78
N LEU A 53 -12.29 -9.13 -4.18
CA LEU A 53 -11.57 -10.25 -3.58
C LEU A 53 -11.76 -10.34 -2.06
N VAL A 54 -12.51 -9.41 -1.48
CA VAL A 54 -12.88 -9.44 -0.06
C VAL A 54 -13.86 -10.59 0.18
N PRO A 55 -13.62 -11.47 1.18
CA PRO A 55 -14.52 -12.57 1.52
C PRO A 55 -15.94 -12.09 1.84
N LEU A 56 -16.93 -12.93 1.53
CA LEU A 56 -18.36 -12.63 1.77
C LEU A 56 -18.70 -12.55 3.26
N GLU A 57 -17.91 -13.16 4.12
CA GLU A 57 -18.01 -13.12 5.57
C GLU A 57 -17.70 -11.73 6.15
N VAL A 58 -16.99 -10.88 5.38
CA VAL A 58 -16.63 -9.53 5.81
C VAL A 58 -17.73 -8.54 5.45
N ARG A 59 -18.35 -7.93 6.46
CA ARG A 59 -19.30 -6.84 6.25
C ARG A 59 -18.58 -5.56 5.84
N LYS A 60 -18.80 -5.11 4.60
CA LYS A 60 -18.28 -3.81 4.14
C LYS A 60 -19.19 -2.68 4.60
N ILE A 61 -18.63 -1.68 5.27
CA ILE A 61 -19.28 -0.43 5.66
C ILE A 61 -18.74 0.67 4.74
N ILE A 62 -19.53 1.08 3.76
CA ILE A 62 -19.12 2.05 2.75
C ILE A 62 -19.58 3.45 3.16
N LEU A 63 -18.64 4.40 3.22
CA LEU A 63 -18.96 5.79 3.53
C LEU A 63 -19.64 6.50 2.35
N PHE A 64 -19.16 6.23 1.11
CA PHE A 64 -19.69 6.87 -0.10
C PHE A 64 -19.87 5.83 -1.21
N TYR A 65 -21.15 5.52 -1.53
CA TYR A 65 -21.51 4.58 -2.60
C TYR A 65 -21.30 5.16 -4.01
N ASN A 66 -21.33 6.49 -4.16
CA ASN A 66 -21.09 7.13 -5.45
C ASN A 66 -19.71 7.79 -5.49
N ILE A 67 -18.90 7.40 -6.48
CA ILE A 67 -17.65 8.06 -6.82
C ILE A 67 -17.92 9.51 -7.27
N ASN A 68 -19.12 9.78 -7.76
CA ASN A 68 -19.57 11.11 -8.19
C ASN A 68 -19.97 11.97 -6.98
N ARG A 69 -18.98 12.52 -6.31
CA ARG A 69 -19.19 13.59 -5.34
C ARG A 69 -19.74 14.82 -6.08
N PRO A 70 -20.60 15.65 -5.43
CA PRO A 70 -21.00 16.92 -6.00
C PRO A 70 -19.78 17.69 -6.54
N LEU A 71 -19.92 18.25 -7.72
CA LEU A 71 -18.82 18.97 -8.39
C LEU A 71 -18.20 20.02 -7.47
N LEU A 72 -19.06 20.76 -6.75
CA LEU A 72 -18.67 21.77 -5.78
C LEU A 72 -17.79 21.19 -4.66
N GLU A 73 -18.15 20.04 -4.10
CA GLU A 73 -17.37 19.38 -3.04
C GLU A 73 -16.00 18.92 -3.55
N ARG A 74 -15.94 18.41 -4.78
CA ARG A 74 -14.67 18.04 -5.44
C ARG A 74 -13.76 19.25 -5.65
N MET A 75 -14.34 20.37 -6.06
CA MET A 75 -13.60 21.63 -6.23
C MET A 75 -13.08 22.15 -4.89
N ILE A 76 -13.93 22.19 -3.85
CA ILE A 76 -13.52 22.60 -2.50
C ILE A 76 -12.39 21.71 -2.00
N GLY A 77 -12.51 20.39 -2.14
CA GLY A 77 -11.47 19.43 -1.72
C GLY A 77 -10.14 19.66 -2.44
N LYS A 78 -10.16 19.97 -3.76
CA LYS A 78 -8.94 20.30 -4.52
C LYS A 78 -8.32 21.62 -4.03
N ILE A 79 -9.12 22.67 -3.86
CA ILE A 79 -8.68 23.99 -3.38
C ILE A 79 -8.07 23.85 -1.98
N MET A 80 -8.77 23.21 -1.06
CA MET A 80 -8.27 23.01 0.29
C MET A 80 -7.00 22.14 0.32
N SER A 81 -6.88 21.16 -0.57
CA SER A 81 -5.65 20.37 -0.72
C SER A 81 -4.48 21.22 -1.22
N TYR A 82 -4.72 22.10 -2.19
CA TYR A 82 -3.70 23.01 -2.73
C TYR A 82 -3.14 23.94 -1.66
N PHE A 83 -4.00 24.48 -0.79
CA PHE A 83 -3.61 25.37 0.32
C PHE A 83 -3.14 24.61 1.59
N GLY A 84 -2.97 23.29 1.54
CA GLY A 84 -2.57 22.51 2.71
C GLY A 84 -3.67 22.36 3.78
N LEU A 85 -4.91 22.69 3.45
CA LEU A 85 -6.07 22.67 4.36
C LEU A 85 -6.91 21.40 4.26
N TYR A 86 -6.36 20.32 3.69
CA TYR A 86 -7.11 19.10 3.43
C TYR A 86 -7.63 18.41 4.71
N TYR A 87 -6.94 18.57 5.83
CA TYR A 87 -7.43 18.11 7.13
C TYR A 87 -8.78 18.75 7.50
N PHE A 88 -8.94 20.05 7.28
CA PHE A 88 -10.20 20.75 7.55
C PHE A 88 -11.33 20.27 6.63
N TYR A 89 -11.01 19.96 5.36
CA TYR A 89 -11.96 19.31 4.47
C TYR A 89 -12.48 17.98 5.06
N ILE A 90 -11.58 17.12 5.56
CA ILE A 90 -11.97 15.87 6.24
C ILE A 90 -12.85 16.18 7.46
N LEU A 91 -12.44 17.14 8.27
CA LEU A 91 -13.16 17.48 9.49
C LEU A 91 -14.61 17.97 9.21
N PHE A 92 -14.79 18.83 8.20
CA PHE A 92 -16.10 19.40 7.88
C PHE A 92 -17.01 18.44 7.10
N PHE A 93 -16.47 17.70 6.15
CA PHE A 93 -17.26 16.92 5.20
C PHE A 93 -17.28 15.41 5.48
N ARG A 94 -16.40 14.88 6.34
CA ARG A 94 -16.27 13.44 6.58
C ARG A 94 -16.58 13.02 8.00
N ARG A 95 -16.18 13.82 8.98
CA ARG A 95 -16.26 13.45 10.39
C ARG A 95 -17.66 13.04 10.81
N GLN A 96 -18.68 13.88 10.51
CA GLN A 96 -20.06 13.59 10.94
C GLN A 96 -20.61 12.34 10.27
N ILE A 97 -20.35 12.16 8.96
CA ILE A 97 -20.79 10.98 8.20
C ILE A 97 -20.23 9.69 8.83
N ILE A 98 -18.93 9.71 9.20
CA ILE A 98 -18.28 8.56 9.84
C ILE A 98 -18.93 8.27 11.20
N ILE A 99 -19.12 9.30 12.03
CA ILE A 99 -19.74 9.16 13.35
C ILE A 99 -21.16 8.60 13.23
N ASP A 100 -21.95 9.09 12.29
CA ASP A 100 -23.34 8.65 12.09
C ASP A 100 -23.40 7.21 11.57
N LYS A 101 -22.53 6.84 10.64
CA LYS A 101 -22.41 5.46 10.12
C LYS A 101 -22.00 4.46 11.20
N MET A 102 -21.17 4.89 12.13
CA MET A 102 -20.64 4.04 13.21
C MET A 102 -21.46 4.12 14.50
N LYS A 103 -22.55 4.89 14.50
CA LYS A 103 -23.42 5.06 15.67
C LYS A 103 -24.05 3.73 16.08
N GLY A 104 -23.87 3.35 17.36
CA GLY A 104 -24.40 2.09 17.90
C GLY A 104 -23.52 0.87 17.67
N GLU A 105 -22.52 0.95 16.79
CA GLU A 105 -21.57 -0.15 16.59
C GLU A 105 -20.60 -0.26 17.78
N LYS A 106 -20.18 -1.49 18.09
CA LYS A 106 -19.20 -1.79 19.15
C LYS A 106 -18.24 -2.87 18.65
N TYR A 107 -16.96 -2.69 18.94
CA TYR A 107 -15.87 -3.58 18.52
C TYR A 107 -14.95 -3.90 19.69
N ASP A 108 -14.42 -5.11 19.73
CA ASP A 108 -13.32 -5.48 20.62
C ASP A 108 -12.03 -4.79 20.18
N THR A 109 -11.82 -4.68 18.85
CA THR A 109 -10.63 -4.04 18.30
C THR A 109 -10.98 -3.23 17.06
N ILE A 110 -10.44 -2.01 16.96
CA ILE A 110 -10.45 -1.18 15.74
C ILE A 110 -9.01 -1.03 15.25
N ILE A 111 -8.81 -1.23 13.96
CA ILE A 111 -7.49 -1.20 13.31
C ILE A 111 -7.51 -0.22 12.15
N SER A 112 -6.80 0.90 12.23
CA SER A 112 -6.46 1.67 11.05
C SER A 112 -5.34 0.95 10.30
N PHE A 113 -5.70 0.20 9.24
CA PHE A 113 -4.77 -0.68 8.53
C PHE A 113 -3.85 0.04 7.55
N LEU A 114 -3.95 1.35 7.46
CA LEU A 114 -3.06 2.21 6.67
C LEU A 114 -2.89 3.53 7.43
N GLU A 115 -1.71 4.09 7.36
CA GLU A 115 -1.42 5.42 7.89
C GLU A 115 -2.21 6.53 7.16
N GLY A 116 -2.18 7.73 7.67
CA GLY A 116 -2.81 8.89 7.05
C GLY A 116 -4.32 8.95 7.29
N ARG A 117 -5.14 8.91 6.23
CA ARG A 117 -6.58 9.12 6.31
C ARG A 117 -7.30 8.07 7.15
N SER A 118 -6.87 6.81 7.08
CA SER A 118 -7.45 5.72 7.90
C SER A 118 -7.26 6.00 9.39
N LEU A 119 -6.10 6.50 9.81
CA LEU A 119 -5.84 6.91 11.19
C LEU A 119 -6.72 8.11 11.61
N VAL A 120 -6.89 9.11 10.72
CA VAL A 120 -7.79 10.24 11.00
C VAL A 120 -9.21 9.76 11.20
N TYR A 121 -9.72 8.87 10.35
CA TYR A 121 -11.09 8.30 10.49
C TYR A 121 -11.22 7.50 11.76
N HIS A 122 -10.24 6.68 12.09
CA HIS A 122 -10.19 5.93 13.34
C HIS A 122 -10.28 6.85 14.56
N SER A 123 -9.57 7.98 14.56
CA SER A 123 -9.61 8.95 15.66
C SER A 123 -11.00 9.55 15.94
N PHE A 124 -11.94 9.48 14.99
CA PHE A 124 -13.32 9.95 15.18
C PHE A 124 -14.24 8.92 15.84
N ILE A 125 -13.83 7.65 15.90
CA ILE A 125 -14.66 6.52 16.33
C ILE A 125 -14.07 5.73 17.51
N LEU A 126 -13.24 6.37 18.34
CA LEU A 126 -12.61 5.72 19.50
C LEU A 126 -13.61 5.15 20.51
N LYS A 127 -14.80 5.77 20.65
CA LYS A 127 -15.84 5.31 21.57
C LYS A 127 -16.50 3.99 21.16
N GLN A 128 -16.25 3.54 19.92
CA GLN A 128 -16.80 2.31 19.34
C GLN A 128 -15.92 1.08 19.57
N GLY A 129 -14.66 1.27 19.98
CA GLY A 129 -13.70 0.19 20.23
C GLY A 129 -13.29 0.09 21.70
N ILE A 130 -12.82 -1.10 22.09
CA ILE A 130 -12.14 -1.36 23.38
C ILE A 130 -10.65 -1.21 23.20
N ARG A 131 -10.09 -1.75 22.09
CA ARG A 131 -8.67 -1.68 21.73
C ARG A 131 -8.49 -1.01 20.39
N HIS A 132 -7.44 -0.19 20.28
CA HIS A 132 -7.15 0.63 19.11
C HIS A 132 -5.73 0.37 18.58
N LEU A 133 -5.63 -0.06 17.32
CA LEU A 133 -4.36 -0.32 16.67
C LEU A 133 -4.22 0.55 15.43
N SER A 134 -3.00 1.01 15.15
CA SER A 134 -2.68 1.66 13.87
C SER A 134 -1.54 0.93 13.20
N TRP A 135 -1.68 0.63 11.91
CA TRP A 135 -0.66 -0.04 11.13
C TRP A 135 0.03 0.96 10.19
N VAL A 136 1.36 0.93 10.15
CA VAL A 136 2.20 1.82 9.34
C VAL A 136 3.00 0.95 8.37
N HIS A 137 2.78 1.19 7.07
CA HIS A 137 3.30 0.36 5.98
C HIS A 137 4.45 0.99 5.21
N VAL A 138 4.83 2.25 5.51
CA VAL A 138 5.86 2.97 4.76
C VAL A 138 6.82 3.70 5.72
N ASP A 139 8.03 3.99 5.22
CA ASP A 139 8.98 4.87 5.89
C ASP A 139 8.50 6.33 5.82
N LEU A 140 7.78 6.77 6.85
CA LEU A 140 7.27 8.14 6.96
C LEU A 140 8.37 9.18 7.23
N PHE A 141 9.54 8.77 7.69
CA PHE A 141 10.66 9.69 7.92
C PHE A 141 11.20 10.22 6.59
N ASN A 142 11.45 9.34 5.64
CA ASN A 142 11.97 9.71 4.32
C ASN A 142 10.86 10.11 3.34
N PHE A 143 9.64 9.62 3.53
CA PHE A 143 8.50 9.91 2.65
C PHE A 143 7.23 10.21 3.44
N HIS A 144 7.13 11.42 3.98
CA HIS A 144 6.01 11.87 4.82
C HIS A 144 4.80 12.29 3.99
N TRP A 145 4.22 11.36 3.23
CA TRP A 145 3.07 11.60 2.36
C TRP A 145 1.77 11.88 3.13
N THR A 146 1.70 11.46 4.40
CA THR A 146 0.54 11.60 5.28
C THR A 146 0.32 13.01 5.80
N LYS A 147 1.36 13.85 5.81
CA LYS A 147 1.36 15.21 6.38
C LYS A 147 0.14 16.04 5.97
N ARG A 148 -0.34 15.88 4.74
CA ARG A 148 -1.49 16.62 4.20
C ARG A 148 -2.82 16.28 4.86
N TYR A 149 -2.93 15.17 5.56
CA TYR A 149 -4.16 14.71 6.23
C TYR A 149 -4.28 15.19 7.68
N PHE A 150 -3.26 15.84 8.18
CA PHE A 150 -3.19 16.32 9.56
C PHE A 150 -2.97 17.83 9.62
N LYS A 151 -3.39 18.45 10.71
CA LYS A 151 -3.18 19.88 10.93
C LYS A 151 -1.69 20.23 11.07
N SER A 152 -0.90 19.31 11.62
CA SER A 152 0.54 19.45 11.86
C SER A 152 1.14 18.07 12.23
N ASN A 153 2.48 17.95 12.22
CA ASN A 153 3.17 16.76 12.71
C ASN A 153 2.81 16.46 14.20
N LYS A 154 2.63 17.49 15.02
CA LYS A 154 2.17 17.32 16.40
C LYS A 154 0.76 16.74 16.49
N HIS A 155 -0.13 17.11 15.56
CA HIS A 155 -1.47 16.55 15.50
C HIS A 155 -1.43 15.07 15.02
N GLU A 156 -0.63 14.76 14.02
CA GLU A 156 -0.43 13.39 13.55
C GLU A 156 0.13 12.49 14.66
N LYS A 157 1.19 12.95 15.36
CA LYS A 157 1.71 12.28 16.56
C LYS A 157 0.60 11.98 17.57
N LYS A 158 -0.24 12.97 17.92
CA LYS A 158 -1.35 12.78 18.84
C LYS A 158 -2.34 11.73 18.38
N CYS A 159 -2.61 11.62 17.07
CA CYS A 159 -3.51 10.57 16.57
C CYS A 159 -2.91 9.17 16.76
N TYR A 160 -1.59 9.00 16.63
CA TYR A 160 -0.93 7.75 16.98
C TYR A 160 -0.94 7.49 18.49
N GLU A 161 -0.79 8.53 19.33
CA GLU A 161 -0.82 8.43 20.78
C GLU A 161 -2.23 8.15 21.37
N LEU A 162 -3.30 8.20 20.54
CA LEU A 162 -4.63 7.71 20.88
C LEU A 162 -4.80 6.20 20.68
N MET A 163 -3.82 5.52 20.09
CA MET A 163 -3.85 4.08 19.87
C MET A 163 -3.18 3.35 21.03
N ASP A 164 -3.61 2.12 21.30
CA ASP A 164 -2.98 1.26 22.30
C ASP A 164 -1.63 0.72 21.78
N ASP A 165 -1.57 0.36 20.48
CA ASP A 165 -0.34 -0.06 19.82
C ASP A 165 -0.24 0.55 18.41
N VAL A 166 0.99 0.88 17.99
CA VAL A 166 1.34 1.19 16.61
C VAL A 166 2.16 0.05 16.04
N ILE A 167 1.68 -0.55 14.96
CA ILE A 167 2.28 -1.72 14.31
C ILE A 167 3.08 -1.27 13.10
N PHE A 168 4.28 -1.80 12.95
CA PHE A 168 5.20 -1.55 11.84
C PHE A 168 5.52 -2.84 11.10
N VAL A 169 5.83 -2.71 9.82
CA VAL A 169 6.13 -3.85 8.95
C VAL A 169 7.62 -4.20 8.90
N SER A 170 8.47 -3.42 9.57
CA SER A 170 9.91 -3.65 9.73
C SER A 170 10.46 -2.90 10.94
N ASN A 171 11.62 -3.34 11.49
CA ASN A 171 12.29 -2.65 12.59
C ASN A 171 12.80 -1.27 12.17
N ASP A 172 13.34 -1.16 10.98
CA ASP A 172 13.84 0.11 10.46
C ASP A 172 12.71 1.13 10.28
N ALA A 173 11.54 0.72 9.76
CA ALA A 173 10.37 1.60 9.66
C ALA A 173 9.94 2.09 11.04
N LYS A 174 9.92 1.21 12.05
CA LYS A 174 9.64 1.58 13.46
C LYS A 174 10.67 2.60 13.98
N ASN A 175 11.96 2.32 13.81
CA ASN A 175 13.00 3.18 14.32
C ASN A 175 12.97 4.58 13.69
N LYS A 176 12.78 4.67 12.39
CA LYS A 176 12.63 5.94 11.66
C LYS A 176 11.35 6.69 12.02
N PHE A 177 10.25 5.96 12.22
CA PHE A 177 9.02 6.56 12.72
C PHE A 177 9.22 7.19 14.10
N GLN A 178 9.94 6.52 15.02
CA GLN A 178 10.26 7.05 16.33
C GLN A 178 11.16 8.30 16.24
N GLN A 179 12.09 8.35 15.29
CA GLN A 179 12.88 9.58 15.04
C GLN A 179 11.99 10.75 14.57
N LEU A 180 10.94 10.48 13.78
CA LEU A 180 10.05 11.50 13.26
C LEU A 180 9.07 12.02 14.32
N PHE A 181 8.42 11.10 15.07
CA PHE A 181 7.32 11.45 15.94
C PHE A 181 7.62 11.30 17.43
N ASN A 182 8.55 10.41 17.82
CA ASN A 182 8.85 10.11 19.22
C ASN A 182 7.57 9.89 20.04
N VAL A 183 6.72 8.96 19.62
CA VAL A 183 5.46 8.63 20.31
C VAL A 183 5.75 7.87 21.60
N THR A 184 4.87 8.05 22.61
CA THR A 184 4.92 7.32 23.88
C THR A 184 4.14 6.01 23.84
N THR A 185 3.28 5.83 22.85
CA THR A 185 2.48 4.63 22.62
C THR A 185 3.37 3.40 22.37
N SER A 186 2.90 2.23 22.82
CA SER A 186 3.54 0.95 22.52
C SER A 186 3.71 0.74 21.01
N THR A 187 4.91 0.32 20.60
CA THR A 187 5.24 0.08 19.18
C THR A 187 5.69 -1.36 18.99
N LYS A 188 5.13 -2.04 17.99
CA LYS A 188 5.42 -3.45 17.68
C LYS A 188 5.80 -3.61 16.21
N VAL A 189 6.56 -4.65 15.92
CA VAL A 189 6.84 -5.06 14.54
C VAL A 189 6.11 -6.36 14.26
N ILE A 190 5.34 -6.37 13.17
CA ILE A 190 4.71 -7.56 12.60
C ILE A 190 5.01 -7.53 11.11
N TYR A 191 5.88 -8.42 10.68
CA TYR A 191 6.25 -8.55 9.28
C TYR A 191 5.05 -8.97 8.42
N ASN A 192 5.05 -8.50 7.17
CA ASN A 192 4.02 -8.88 6.22
C ASN A 192 4.07 -10.40 5.93
N LEU A 193 2.90 -11.00 5.88
CA LEU A 193 2.75 -12.40 5.47
C LEU A 193 3.11 -12.54 3.99
N ILE A 194 3.98 -13.51 3.68
CA ILE A 194 4.35 -13.89 2.31
C ILE A 194 4.03 -15.37 2.12
N ASP A 195 3.07 -15.65 1.26
CA ASP A 195 2.72 -17.03 0.87
C ASP A 195 3.58 -17.48 -0.31
N CYS A 196 4.83 -17.89 -0.01
CA CYS A 196 5.77 -18.37 -1.02
C CYS A 196 5.23 -19.57 -1.82
N LYS A 197 4.37 -20.41 -1.22
CA LYS A 197 3.79 -21.56 -1.94
C LYS A 197 2.88 -21.11 -3.06
N THR A 198 1.94 -20.21 -2.74
CA THR A 198 1.04 -19.62 -3.74
C THR A 198 1.79 -18.83 -4.79
N ILE A 199 2.82 -18.05 -4.41
CA ILE A 199 3.67 -17.30 -5.33
C ILE A 199 4.33 -18.24 -6.34
N VAL A 200 4.97 -19.32 -5.87
CA VAL A 200 5.63 -20.31 -6.73
C VAL A 200 4.63 -21.04 -7.63
N LEU A 201 3.46 -21.41 -7.14
CA LEU A 201 2.40 -22.01 -7.96
C LEU A 201 1.97 -21.06 -9.08
N ARG A 202 1.64 -19.82 -8.76
CA ARG A 202 1.18 -18.82 -9.72
C ARG A 202 2.28 -18.45 -10.73
N ALA A 203 3.55 -18.48 -10.34
CA ALA A 203 4.65 -18.25 -11.25
C ALA A 203 4.82 -19.34 -12.35
N ASN A 204 4.06 -20.43 -12.25
CA ASN A 204 4.04 -21.52 -13.21
C ASN A 204 2.74 -21.61 -14.03
N GLU A 205 1.79 -20.69 -13.85
CA GLU A 205 0.48 -20.74 -14.52
C GLU A 205 0.57 -20.66 -16.06
N PHE A 206 1.54 -19.89 -16.57
CA PHE A 206 1.81 -19.79 -18.00
C PHE A 206 3.27 -19.46 -18.26
N LYS A 207 3.72 -19.56 -19.50
CA LYS A 207 5.09 -19.21 -19.89
C LYS A 207 5.12 -17.83 -20.53
N VAL A 208 6.16 -17.08 -20.23
CA VAL A 208 6.53 -15.84 -20.92
C VAL A 208 7.85 -16.09 -21.63
N GLU A 209 7.92 -15.72 -22.88
CA GLU A 209 9.16 -15.83 -23.66
C GLU A 209 10.02 -14.58 -23.47
N LYS A 210 11.31 -14.79 -23.34
CA LYS A 210 12.33 -13.72 -23.38
C LYS A 210 13.41 -14.08 -24.41
N ARG A 211 14.00 -13.07 -25.01
CA ARG A 211 15.03 -13.25 -26.06
C ARG A 211 16.40 -12.77 -25.60
N LYS A 212 16.45 -11.87 -24.63
CA LYS A 212 17.65 -11.19 -24.14
C LYS A 212 17.81 -11.38 -22.65
N PHE A 213 18.95 -10.96 -22.10
CA PHE A 213 19.06 -10.77 -20.65
C PHE A 213 17.99 -9.76 -20.21
N THR A 214 17.15 -10.16 -19.27
CA THR A 214 15.93 -9.42 -18.92
C THR A 214 15.95 -9.00 -17.46
N VAL A 215 15.80 -7.69 -17.24
CA VAL A 215 15.61 -7.06 -15.93
C VAL A 215 14.11 -6.84 -15.71
N CYS A 216 13.56 -7.33 -14.61
CA CYS A 216 12.14 -7.14 -14.27
C CYS A 216 11.98 -6.18 -13.09
N LEU A 217 11.03 -5.27 -13.22
CA LEU A 217 10.56 -4.37 -12.17
C LEU A 217 9.05 -4.48 -12.06
N VAL A 218 8.53 -4.50 -10.82
CA VAL A 218 7.09 -4.60 -10.56
C VAL A 218 6.67 -3.52 -9.58
N GLY A 219 5.61 -2.78 -9.91
CA GLY A 219 5.04 -1.80 -8.99
C GLY A 219 4.15 -0.77 -9.66
N ARG A 220 3.47 0.05 -8.83
CA ARG A 220 2.67 1.17 -9.34
C ARG A 220 3.56 2.22 -10.02
N LEU A 221 3.15 2.73 -11.17
CA LEU A 221 3.89 3.77 -11.89
C LEU A 221 3.65 5.13 -11.23
N VAL A 222 4.30 5.34 -10.08
CA VAL A 222 4.24 6.55 -9.25
C VAL A 222 5.64 7.02 -8.88
N ARG A 223 5.78 8.31 -8.55
CA ARG A 223 7.07 8.93 -8.24
C ARG A 223 7.89 8.17 -7.17
N GLN A 224 7.24 7.58 -6.18
CA GLN A 224 7.88 6.81 -5.11
C GLN A 224 8.72 5.64 -5.67
N LYS A 225 8.29 5.02 -6.77
CA LYS A 225 8.94 3.81 -7.35
C LYS A 225 10.10 4.13 -8.28
N GLN A 226 10.30 5.39 -8.67
CA GLN A 226 11.44 5.89 -9.47
C GLN A 226 11.78 5.09 -10.73
N PHE A 227 10.76 4.68 -11.50
CA PHE A 227 11.00 3.98 -12.76
C PHE A 227 11.76 4.82 -13.81
N ASP A 228 11.71 6.15 -13.73
CA ASP A 228 12.51 7.04 -14.54
C ASP A 228 14.02 6.83 -14.33
N SER A 229 14.45 6.50 -13.14
CA SER A 229 15.86 6.20 -12.84
C SER A 229 16.34 4.97 -13.59
N ILE A 230 15.55 3.88 -13.65
CA ILE A 230 15.93 2.68 -14.37
C ILE A 230 15.92 2.87 -15.90
N ILE A 231 15.01 3.73 -16.43
CA ILE A 231 15.01 4.08 -17.84
C ILE A 231 16.32 4.81 -18.22
N ARG A 232 16.84 5.69 -17.35
CA ARG A 232 18.15 6.32 -17.54
C ARG A 232 19.30 5.30 -17.49
N VAL A 233 19.22 4.34 -16.57
CA VAL A 233 20.19 3.25 -16.49
C VAL A 233 20.15 2.38 -17.76
N ALA A 234 18.96 2.08 -18.28
CA ALA A 234 18.81 1.34 -19.55
C ALA A 234 19.53 2.04 -20.70
N ARG A 235 19.47 3.38 -20.80
CA ARG A 235 20.22 4.13 -21.82
C ARG A 235 21.71 3.91 -21.70
N ILE A 236 22.25 3.91 -20.48
CA ILE A 236 23.68 3.67 -20.25
C ILE A 236 24.10 2.27 -20.75
N PHE A 237 23.28 1.24 -20.48
CA PHE A 237 23.56 -0.13 -20.95
C PHE A 237 23.53 -0.22 -22.47
N VAL A 238 22.51 0.37 -23.11
CA VAL A 238 22.39 0.38 -24.57
C VAL A 238 23.54 1.14 -25.21
N ASP A 239 23.97 2.29 -24.68
CA ASP A 239 25.12 3.07 -25.15
C ASP A 239 26.44 2.28 -25.08
N ASN A 240 26.54 1.38 -24.09
CA ASN A 240 27.71 0.50 -23.95
C ASN A 240 27.57 -0.83 -24.75
N GLY A 241 26.58 -0.96 -25.61
CA GLY A 241 26.39 -2.09 -26.51
C GLY A 241 25.83 -3.37 -25.88
N TYR A 242 25.24 -3.28 -24.68
CA TYR A 242 24.59 -4.43 -24.05
C TYR A 242 23.24 -4.72 -24.71
N ASP A 243 23.00 -5.96 -25.07
CA ASP A 243 21.72 -6.46 -25.56
C ASP A 243 20.83 -6.91 -24.36
N ILE A 244 20.07 -5.99 -23.82
CA ILE A 244 19.33 -6.14 -22.56
C ILE A 244 17.90 -5.58 -22.67
N ASP A 245 16.94 -6.27 -22.06
CA ASP A 245 15.55 -5.84 -21.95
C ASP A 245 15.21 -5.44 -20.52
N PHE A 246 14.38 -4.42 -20.37
CA PHE A 246 13.80 -3.98 -19.10
C PHE A 246 12.28 -4.12 -19.16
N TRP A 247 11.72 -4.99 -18.33
CA TRP A 247 10.29 -5.20 -18.21
C TRP A 247 9.74 -4.47 -16.99
N ILE A 248 8.88 -3.50 -17.22
CA ILE A 248 8.21 -2.73 -16.17
C ILE A 248 6.75 -3.19 -16.11
N VAL A 249 6.41 -3.94 -15.05
CA VAL A 249 5.08 -4.50 -14.82
C VAL A 249 4.33 -3.65 -13.82
N GLY A 250 3.23 -3.05 -14.24
CA GLY A 250 2.39 -2.22 -13.41
C GLY A 250 1.71 -1.11 -14.20
N ALA A 251 0.85 -0.37 -13.53
CA ALA A 251 0.16 0.80 -14.07
C ALA A 251 0.22 1.96 -13.08
N GLY A 252 -0.06 3.18 -13.54
CA GLY A 252 -0.11 4.34 -12.65
C GLY A 252 -0.11 5.67 -13.38
N CYS A 253 -0.17 6.75 -12.61
CA CYS A 253 -0.32 8.09 -13.16
C CYS A 253 0.89 8.60 -13.97
N LEU A 254 2.05 7.95 -13.88
CA LEU A 254 3.25 8.33 -14.64
C LEU A 254 3.43 7.53 -15.93
N GLU A 255 2.48 6.66 -16.32
CA GLU A 255 2.62 5.79 -17.49
C GLU A 255 2.90 6.58 -18.77
N SER A 256 2.15 7.65 -19.02
CA SER A 256 2.35 8.54 -20.17
C SER A 256 3.72 9.23 -20.16
N ASP A 257 4.16 9.71 -18.99
CA ASP A 257 5.46 10.40 -18.86
C ASP A 257 6.63 9.43 -19.07
N LEU A 258 6.53 8.21 -18.54
CA LEU A 258 7.52 7.16 -18.71
C LEU A 258 7.58 6.68 -20.16
N SER A 259 6.42 6.49 -20.83
CA SER A 259 6.36 6.14 -22.24
C SER A 259 7.03 7.19 -23.13
N LYS A 260 6.73 8.47 -22.87
CA LYS A 260 7.40 9.57 -23.56
C LYS A 260 8.91 9.54 -23.34
N MET A 261 9.36 9.35 -22.10
CA MET A 261 10.79 9.27 -21.77
C MET A 261 11.50 8.13 -22.48
N ILE A 262 10.87 6.96 -22.58
CA ILE A 262 11.41 5.80 -23.33
C ILE A 262 11.62 6.19 -24.79
N HIS A 263 10.61 6.81 -25.41
CA HIS A 263 10.69 7.24 -26.81
C HIS A 263 11.76 8.33 -27.03
N ASP A 264 11.77 9.37 -26.19
CA ASP A 264 12.75 10.48 -26.27
C ASP A 264 14.20 10.00 -26.11
N LEU A 265 14.42 8.89 -25.39
CA LEU A 265 15.71 8.26 -25.19
C LEU A 265 16.01 7.13 -26.21
N HIS A 266 15.16 6.90 -27.22
CA HIS A 266 15.29 5.82 -28.23
C HIS A 266 15.50 4.44 -27.57
N LEU A 267 14.63 4.08 -26.62
CA LEU A 267 14.67 2.83 -25.85
C LEU A 267 13.47 1.91 -26.11
N ASP A 268 12.69 2.20 -27.16
CA ASP A 268 11.45 1.46 -27.46
C ASP A 268 11.69 -0.05 -27.67
N ASP A 269 12.88 -0.44 -28.15
CA ASP A 269 13.28 -1.83 -28.37
C ASP A 269 13.85 -2.52 -27.10
N ASN A 270 14.09 -1.76 -26.01
CA ASN A 270 14.78 -2.27 -24.83
C ASN A 270 13.96 -2.11 -23.53
N VAL A 271 13.05 -1.14 -23.43
CA VAL A 271 12.27 -0.87 -22.23
C VAL A 271 10.79 -1.03 -22.53
N HIS A 272 10.16 -1.98 -21.87
CA HIS A 272 8.78 -2.38 -22.16
C HIS A 272 7.87 -2.10 -20.96
N LEU A 273 6.94 -1.14 -21.10
CA LEU A 273 5.84 -0.94 -20.16
C LEU A 273 4.78 -2.01 -20.42
N LEU A 274 4.76 -3.06 -19.60
CA LEU A 274 3.88 -4.23 -19.81
C LEU A 274 2.45 -3.99 -19.29
N GLY A 275 2.20 -2.86 -18.64
CA GLY A 275 0.92 -2.55 -18.01
C GLY A 275 0.66 -3.40 -16.74
N TYR A 276 -0.52 -3.23 -16.17
CA TYR A 276 -0.95 -4.03 -15.02
C TYR A 276 -1.10 -5.50 -15.40
N LYS A 277 -0.54 -6.39 -14.58
CA LYS A 277 -0.68 -7.84 -14.73
C LYS A 277 -1.26 -8.42 -13.41
N PRO A 278 -2.38 -9.14 -13.46
CA PRO A 278 -2.96 -9.80 -12.28
C PRO A 278 -2.02 -10.86 -11.66
N ASN A 279 -1.13 -11.43 -12.48
CA ASN A 279 -0.09 -12.36 -12.05
C ASN A 279 1.29 -11.87 -12.53
N PRO A 280 1.98 -11.04 -11.74
CA PRO A 280 3.31 -10.55 -12.09
C PRO A 280 4.41 -11.60 -11.88
N TYR A 281 4.12 -12.67 -11.12
CA TYR A 281 5.10 -13.67 -10.70
C TYR A 281 5.73 -14.41 -11.87
N VAL A 282 4.98 -14.62 -12.94
CA VAL A 282 5.46 -15.27 -14.16
C VAL A 282 6.58 -14.44 -14.82
N TYR A 283 6.43 -13.12 -14.85
CA TYR A 283 7.42 -12.19 -15.39
C TYR A 283 8.66 -12.11 -14.49
N ILE A 284 8.46 -12.03 -13.16
CA ILE A 284 9.57 -12.07 -12.19
C ILE A 284 10.36 -13.35 -12.35
N LYS A 285 9.68 -14.51 -12.42
CA LYS A 285 10.32 -15.82 -12.59
C LYS A 285 11.10 -15.94 -13.91
N CYS A 286 10.55 -15.41 -14.99
CA CYS A 286 11.17 -15.48 -16.32
C CYS A 286 12.44 -14.60 -16.43
N ALA A 287 12.46 -13.45 -15.76
CA ALA A 287 13.57 -12.50 -15.80
C ALA A 287 14.86 -13.08 -15.18
N ASP A 288 16.01 -12.53 -15.57
CA ASP A 288 17.32 -12.89 -15.00
C ASP A 288 17.62 -12.13 -13.73
N LEU A 289 17.17 -10.86 -13.65
CA LEU A 289 17.40 -9.96 -12.53
C LEU A 289 16.10 -9.26 -12.15
N PHE A 290 15.83 -9.16 -10.86
CA PHE A 290 14.77 -8.31 -10.32
C PHE A 290 15.38 -7.01 -9.77
N VAL A 291 14.80 -5.86 -10.12
CA VAL A 291 15.28 -4.56 -9.64
C VAL A 291 14.16 -3.81 -8.92
N SER A 292 14.48 -3.21 -7.78
CA SER A 292 13.63 -2.28 -7.04
C SER A 292 14.37 -0.96 -6.82
N CYS A 293 13.87 0.13 -7.43
CA CYS A 293 14.50 1.45 -7.37
C CYS A 293 13.74 2.47 -6.51
N SER A 294 12.89 2.00 -5.60
CA SER A 294 12.01 2.85 -4.78
C SER A 294 12.76 3.85 -3.90
N LEU A 295 12.19 5.05 -3.72
CA LEU A 295 12.66 6.07 -2.77
C LEU A 295 12.41 5.68 -1.31
N ALA A 296 11.28 5.03 -1.05
CA ALA A 296 10.86 4.64 0.29
C ALA A 296 10.00 3.39 0.23
N GLU A 297 10.28 2.45 1.11
CA GLU A 297 9.52 1.23 1.35
C GLU A 297 9.39 1.01 2.85
N GLY A 298 8.33 0.34 3.29
CA GLY A 298 8.24 -0.14 4.66
C GLY A 298 8.75 -1.56 4.80
N PHE A 299 8.33 -2.44 3.86
CA PHE A 299 8.73 -3.85 3.79
C PHE A 299 9.16 -4.28 2.38
N SER A 300 8.49 -3.79 1.35
CA SER A 300 8.66 -4.18 -0.06
C SER A 300 8.22 -5.62 -0.38
N LEU A 301 6.90 -5.80 -0.51
CA LEU A 301 6.31 -7.10 -0.88
C LEU A 301 6.92 -7.67 -2.17
N VAL A 302 7.17 -6.83 -3.18
CA VAL A 302 7.69 -7.30 -4.47
C VAL A 302 9.13 -7.82 -4.37
N VAL A 303 9.96 -7.29 -3.46
CA VAL A 303 11.29 -7.84 -3.15
C VAL A 303 11.15 -9.20 -2.47
N ALA A 304 10.27 -9.32 -1.49
CA ALA A 304 10.00 -10.59 -0.82
C ALA A 304 9.44 -11.65 -1.80
N GLU A 305 8.56 -11.25 -2.72
CA GLU A 305 8.00 -12.10 -3.78
C GLU A 305 9.12 -12.58 -4.74
N ALA A 306 10.05 -11.70 -5.11
CA ALA A 306 11.20 -12.07 -5.93
C ALA A 306 12.16 -13.03 -5.21
N LEU A 307 12.35 -12.87 -3.88
CA LEU A 307 13.12 -13.82 -3.04
C LEU A 307 12.46 -15.20 -3.03
N CYS A 308 11.12 -15.28 -2.87
CA CYS A 308 10.39 -16.56 -2.94
C CYS A 308 10.60 -17.30 -4.28
N LEU A 309 10.85 -16.54 -5.36
CA LEU A 309 11.13 -17.07 -6.70
C LEU A 309 12.61 -17.31 -6.98
N GLY A 310 13.48 -17.15 -5.98
CA GLY A 310 14.91 -17.38 -6.07
C GLY A 310 15.63 -16.45 -7.05
N LYS A 311 15.14 -15.21 -7.20
CA LYS A 311 15.75 -14.24 -8.13
C LYS A 311 16.97 -13.55 -7.54
N ALA A 312 17.97 -13.27 -8.41
CA ALA A 312 18.96 -12.25 -8.10
C ALA A 312 18.28 -10.89 -8.00
N ILE A 313 18.64 -10.10 -6.99
CA ILE A 313 17.95 -8.83 -6.68
C ILE A 313 18.96 -7.70 -6.54
N VAL A 314 18.65 -6.58 -7.18
CA VAL A 314 19.30 -5.29 -6.92
C VAL A 314 18.23 -4.32 -6.40
N SER A 315 18.48 -3.71 -5.26
CA SER A 315 17.53 -2.77 -4.66
C SER A 315 18.21 -1.49 -4.18
N THR A 316 17.50 -0.38 -4.26
CA THR A 316 17.88 0.83 -3.52
C THR A 316 17.84 0.53 -2.02
N LYS A 317 18.75 1.17 -1.28
CA LYS A 317 18.92 0.97 0.17
C LYS A 317 17.79 1.66 0.95
N THR A 318 16.57 1.14 0.83
CA THR A 318 15.39 1.55 1.60
C THR A 318 15.15 0.59 2.77
N VAL A 319 14.38 1.00 3.77
CA VAL A 319 14.24 0.27 5.05
C VAL A 319 13.80 -1.19 4.89
N GLY A 320 12.77 -1.44 4.10
CA GLY A 320 12.26 -2.79 3.88
C GLY A 320 13.25 -3.73 3.18
N PRO A 321 13.76 -3.37 1.99
CA PRO A 321 14.79 -4.15 1.29
C PRO A 321 16.06 -4.41 2.10
N VAL A 322 16.55 -3.44 2.89
CA VAL A 322 17.74 -3.64 3.74
C VAL A 322 17.50 -4.72 4.80
N GLU A 323 16.27 -4.87 5.29
CA GLU A 323 15.94 -5.87 6.31
C GLU A 323 15.65 -7.25 5.69
N LEU A 324 15.34 -7.30 4.37
CA LEU A 324 15.05 -8.53 3.63
C LEU A 324 16.29 -9.15 2.96
N LEU A 325 17.25 -8.32 2.53
CA LEU A 325 18.45 -8.70 1.78
C LEU A 325 19.71 -8.69 2.67
#